data_060b2db9faf462421bf091420cffd973
#
_entry.id   060b2db9faf462421bf091420cffd973
#
_cell.length_a   1.000
_cell.length_b   1.000
_cell.length_c   1.000
_cell.angle_alpha   90.00
_cell.angle_beta   90.00
_cell.angle_gamma   90.00
#
_symmetry.space_group_name_H-M   'P 1'
#
loop_
_entity.id
_entity.type
_entity.pdbx_description
1 polymer ?
#
loop_
_entity_poly.entity_id
_entity_poly.type
_entity_poly.pdbx_seq_one_letter_code
_entity_poly.pdbx_strand_id
1 'polypeptide(L)'
;MNKKYKAIFFDWDGTAVTSRTAPVEDAVVAMKPLLQQGTKLVIVSGTTYDKIAGGKFHTYFTEEEQKNLFFGLGRGAYNYQITDDRPEIFASMIPDQEGLLKIHDICYAIHVKLLWEYGLKTDIVFSRPNYCKIDLMVENDRGDQLFMQGDEVEHLRQILKQHGIESGLKELIGIAEQTGEKFGQRVSATCDAKYLEVGISCKSEVKPAKDAAELLKAEGITAEDCSFWGDEFVEIEHELYGSDSFMYTEKSKAGDFFDVSAIEGNRPEAVKVLGGGVETFLTFLKEQA
;
A
#
# COMPACT_ATOMS: atom_id res chain seq x y z
N MET A 1 -13.22 -20.69 -5.63
CA MET A 1 -12.96 -21.00 -4.18
C MET A 1 -14.28 -21.20 -3.46
N ASN A 2 -14.40 -22.23 -2.58
CA ASN A 2 -15.70 -22.56 -1.96
C ASN A 2 -16.10 -21.65 -0.77
N LYS A 3 -15.17 -20.87 -0.21
CA LYS A 3 -15.43 -19.98 0.92
C LYS A 3 -15.98 -18.64 0.41
N LYS A 4 -17.08 -18.19 0.99
CA LYS A 4 -17.63 -16.86 0.77
C LYS A 4 -17.13 -15.92 1.85
N TYR A 5 -16.72 -14.72 1.45
CA TYR A 5 -16.19 -13.70 2.35
C TYR A 5 -17.21 -12.59 2.57
N LYS A 6 -17.25 -12.07 3.80
CA LYS A 6 -18.09 -10.91 4.14
C LYS A 6 -17.40 -9.60 3.84
N ALA A 7 -16.05 -9.61 3.82
CA ALA A 7 -15.26 -8.44 3.44
C ALA A 7 -14.06 -8.84 2.57
N ILE A 8 -13.76 -8.04 1.56
CA ILE A 8 -12.65 -8.23 0.62
C ILE A 8 -11.82 -6.96 0.59
N PHE A 9 -10.57 -7.07 1.05
CA PHE A 9 -9.57 -6.01 1.00
C PHE A 9 -8.67 -6.25 -0.19
N PHE A 10 -8.40 -5.24 -0.99
CA PHE A 10 -7.58 -5.42 -2.18
C PHE A 10 -6.84 -4.15 -2.58
N ASP A 11 -5.62 -4.35 -3.10
CA ASP A 11 -4.91 -3.28 -3.77
C ASP A 11 -5.57 -2.91 -5.09
N TRP A 12 -5.29 -1.70 -5.55
CA TRP A 12 -5.93 -1.17 -6.75
C TRP A 12 -5.10 -1.41 -8.01
N ASP A 13 -3.89 -0.85 -8.05
CA ASP A 13 -3.02 -0.86 -9.22
C ASP A 13 -2.29 -2.21 -9.32
N GLY A 14 -2.49 -3.01 -10.35
CA GLY A 14 -1.91 -4.35 -10.51
C GLY A 14 -2.82 -5.48 -10.01
N THR A 15 -3.78 -5.18 -9.13
CA THR A 15 -4.73 -6.15 -8.56
C THR A 15 -6.13 -5.99 -9.11
N ALA A 16 -6.76 -4.83 -8.98
CA ALA A 16 -8.12 -4.58 -9.49
C ALA A 16 -8.14 -3.98 -10.91
N VAL A 17 -7.12 -3.23 -11.27
CA VAL A 17 -6.88 -2.65 -12.59
C VAL A 17 -5.44 -2.84 -13.00
N THR A 18 -5.17 -2.92 -14.31
CA THR A 18 -3.82 -3.16 -14.83
C THR A 18 -2.87 -1.97 -14.64
N SER A 19 -3.40 -0.78 -14.47
CA SER A 19 -2.63 0.43 -14.18
C SER A 19 -3.56 1.54 -13.69
N ARG A 20 -2.98 2.58 -13.10
CA ARG A 20 -3.70 3.75 -12.58
C ARG A 20 -4.55 4.49 -13.61
N THR A 21 -4.21 4.37 -14.87
CA THR A 21 -4.92 5.01 -16.01
C THR A 21 -5.78 4.04 -16.79
N ALA A 22 -5.82 2.76 -16.39
CA ALA A 22 -6.64 1.75 -17.04
C ALA A 22 -8.14 2.01 -16.84
N PRO A 23 -8.99 1.54 -17.77
CA PRO A 23 -10.44 1.52 -17.60
C PRO A 23 -10.84 0.77 -16.31
N VAL A 24 -11.89 1.25 -15.66
CA VAL A 24 -12.37 0.67 -14.37
C VAL A 24 -13.62 -0.18 -14.53
N GLU A 25 -14.18 -0.22 -15.71
CA GLU A 25 -15.49 -0.82 -16.00
C GLU A 25 -15.56 -2.30 -15.64
N ASP A 26 -14.52 -3.08 -15.93
CA ASP A 26 -14.47 -4.50 -15.59
C ASP A 26 -14.46 -4.74 -14.08
N ALA A 27 -13.71 -3.92 -13.34
CA ALA A 27 -13.71 -3.94 -11.89
C ALA A 27 -15.09 -3.58 -11.33
N VAL A 28 -15.72 -2.51 -11.85
CA VAL A 28 -17.07 -2.09 -11.47
C VAL A 28 -18.09 -3.22 -11.69
N VAL A 29 -18.05 -3.86 -12.87
CA VAL A 29 -18.96 -4.97 -13.20
C VAL A 29 -18.79 -6.14 -12.23
N ALA A 30 -17.55 -6.46 -11.86
CA ALA A 30 -17.27 -7.56 -10.92
C ALA A 30 -17.66 -7.22 -9.47
N MET A 31 -17.57 -5.95 -9.06
CA MET A 31 -17.86 -5.49 -7.70
C MET A 31 -19.35 -5.34 -7.40
N LYS A 32 -20.16 -4.87 -8.36
CA LYS A 32 -21.58 -4.57 -8.15
C LYS A 32 -22.40 -5.68 -7.50
N PRO A 33 -22.35 -6.94 -7.97
CA PRO A 33 -23.16 -7.99 -7.34
C PRO A 33 -22.80 -8.23 -5.88
N LEU A 34 -21.53 -8.10 -5.51
CA LEU A 34 -21.04 -8.26 -4.15
C LEU A 34 -21.54 -7.13 -3.23
N LEU A 35 -21.44 -5.88 -3.70
CA LEU A 35 -21.96 -4.72 -2.97
C LEU A 35 -23.48 -4.83 -2.75
N GLN A 36 -24.23 -5.31 -3.75
CA GLN A 36 -25.68 -5.56 -3.65
C GLN A 36 -26.01 -6.64 -2.62
N GLN A 37 -25.16 -7.63 -2.43
CA GLN A 37 -25.32 -8.68 -1.42
C GLN A 37 -24.89 -8.24 -0.01
N GLY A 38 -24.32 -7.03 0.13
CA GLY A 38 -23.83 -6.49 1.41
C GLY A 38 -22.39 -6.88 1.73
N THR A 39 -21.66 -7.50 0.80
CA THR A 39 -20.22 -7.75 0.97
C THR A 39 -19.46 -6.44 1.00
N LYS A 40 -18.63 -6.25 2.01
CA LYS A 40 -17.81 -5.04 2.16
C LYS A 40 -16.59 -5.14 1.24
N LEU A 41 -16.42 -4.16 0.36
CA LEU A 41 -15.27 -4.04 -0.51
C LEU A 41 -14.41 -2.87 -0.04
N VAL A 42 -13.14 -3.14 0.24
CA VAL A 42 -12.18 -2.17 0.79
C VAL A 42 -10.99 -2.05 -0.14
N ILE A 43 -10.89 -0.94 -0.85
CA ILE A 43 -9.74 -0.62 -1.69
C ILE A 43 -8.62 -0.08 -0.81
N VAL A 44 -7.46 -0.76 -0.81
CA VAL A 44 -6.27 -0.39 -0.02
C VAL A 44 -5.13 -0.05 -0.96
N SER A 45 -4.78 1.23 -1.09
CA SER A 45 -3.75 1.64 -2.05
C SER A 45 -2.90 2.83 -1.57
N GLY A 46 -1.67 2.89 -2.06
CA GLY A 46 -0.81 4.07 -1.92
C GLY A 46 -1.27 5.28 -2.73
N THR A 47 -2.26 5.12 -3.62
CA THR A 47 -2.80 6.21 -4.44
C THR A 47 -3.73 7.14 -3.65
N THR A 48 -4.15 8.24 -4.28
CA THR A 48 -5.13 9.18 -3.72
C THR A 48 -6.49 8.98 -4.38
N TYR A 49 -7.57 9.43 -3.74
CA TYR A 49 -8.94 9.24 -4.22
C TYR A 49 -9.16 9.83 -5.63
N ASP A 50 -8.58 10.99 -5.90
CA ASP A 50 -8.66 11.66 -7.20
C ASP A 50 -8.01 10.88 -8.35
N LYS A 51 -7.14 9.93 -8.05
CA LYS A 51 -6.50 9.06 -9.04
C LYS A 51 -7.32 7.80 -9.37
N ILE A 52 -8.32 7.48 -8.57
CA ILE A 52 -9.23 6.37 -8.85
C ILE A 52 -10.41 6.90 -9.66
N ALA A 53 -10.47 6.56 -10.93
CA ALA A 53 -11.50 7.03 -11.89
C ALA A 53 -11.71 8.57 -11.84
N GLY A 54 -10.62 9.35 -11.71
CA GLY A 54 -10.68 10.81 -11.63
C GLY A 54 -11.47 11.34 -10.43
N GLY A 55 -11.47 10.62 -9.32
CA GLY A 55 -12.20 10.99 -8.09
C GLY A 55 -13.72 10.75 -8.18
N LYS A 56 -14.17 9.98 -9.16
CA LYS A 56 -15.60 9.72 -9.42
C LYS A 56 -15.98 8.24 -9.31
N PHE A 57 -15.13 7.42 -8.74
CA PHE A 57 -15.35 5.97 -8.72
C PHE A 57 -16.67 5.58 -8.00
N HIS A 58 -17.05 6.30 -6.93
CA HIS A 58 -18.32 6.07 -6.24
C HIS A 58 -19.54 6.23 -7.14
N THR A 59 -19.50 7.12 -8.15
CA THR A 59 -20.65 7.40 -9.05
C THR A 59 -21.01 6.24 -9.99
N TYR A 60 -20.18 5.21 -10.07
CA TYR A 60 -20.51 3.98 -10.78
C TYR A 60 -21.50 3.09 -10.03
N PHE A 61 -21.77 3.39 -8.76
CA PHE A 61 -22.54 2.56 -7.82
C PHE A 61 -23.77 3.31 -7.31
N THR A 62 -24.84 2.57 -7.02
CA THR A 62 -26.02 3.12 -6.37
C THR A 62 -25.75 3.44 -4.91
N GLU A 63 -26.60 4.26 -4.28
CA GLU A 63 -26.45 4.61 -2.84
C GLU A 63 -26.41 3.37 -1.93
N GLU A 64 -27.17 2.32 -2.25
CA GLU A 64 -27.14 1.07 -1.47
C GLU A 64 -25.82 0.31 -1.65
N GLU A 65 -25.28 0.27 -2.86
CA GLU A 65 -23.97 -0.34 -3.15
C GLU A 65 -22.85 0.44 -2.47
N GLN A 66 -22.90 1.77 -2.48
CA GLN A 66 -21.91 2.66 -1.89
C GLN A 66 -21.73 2.45 -0.38
N LYS A 67 -22.78 2.04 0.36
CA LYS A 67 -22.72 1.73 1.79
C LYS A 67 -21.75 0.59 2.14
N ASN A 68 -21.42 -0.21 1.16
CA ASN A 68 -20.53 -1.37 1.30
C ASN A 68 -19.15 -1.14 0.68
N LEU A 69 -18.86 0.08 0.18
CA LEU A 69 -17.62 0.46 -0.49
C LEU A 69 -16.79 1.39 0.39
N PHE A 70 -15.55 0.97 0.70
CA PHE A 70 -14.61 1.68 1.56
C PHE A 70 -13.26 1.86 0.86
N PHE A 71 -12.52 2.87 1.31
CA PHE A 71 -11.19 3.15 0.76
C PHE A 71 -10.20 3.44 1.89
N GLY A 72 -9.03 2.80 1.85
CA GLY A 72 -7.87 3.10 2.67
C GLY A 72 -6.74 3.57 1.76
N LEU A 73 -6.61 4.89 1.59
CA LEU A 73 -5.76 5.48 0.56
C LEU A 73 -4.60 6.30 1.12
N GLY A 74 -3.63 6.61 0.25
CA GLY A 74 -2.48 7.42 0.62
C GLY A 74 -1.62 6.78 1.71
N ARG A 75 -1.51 5.45 1.71
CA ARG A 75 -0.82 4.70 2.76
C ARG A 75 -1.42 4.94 4.14
N GLY A 76 -2.76 4.98 4.23
CA GLY A 76 -3.54 5.20 5.44
C GLY A 76 -3.67 6.66 5.86
N ALA A 77 -3.20 7.59 5.01
CA ALA A 77 -3.48 9.00 5.26
C ALA A 77 -4.98 9.26 5.37
N TYR A 78 -5.76 8.59 4.51
CA TYR A 78 -7.20 8.82 4.41
C TYR A 78 -7.98 7.52 4.33
N ASN A 79 -8.96 7.37 5.20
CA ASN A 79 -9.94 6.31 5.12
C ASN A 79 -11.30 6.91 4.81
N TYR A 80 -11.88 6.50 3.66
CA TYR A 80 -13.15 7.02 3.19
C TYR A 80 -14.23 5.97 3.26
N GLN A 81 -15.42 6.44 3.56
CA GLN A 81 -16.70 5.80 3.24
C GLN A 81 -17.47 6.71 2.29
N ILE A 82 -18.51 6.20 1.66
CA ILE A 82 -19.38 7.03 0.83
C ILE A 82 -20.67 7.32 1.58
N THR A 83 -20.97 8.60 1.76
CA THR A 83 -22.17 9.10 2.44
C THR A 83 -22.81 10.16 1.57
N ASP A 84 -24.11 10.04 1.30
CA ASP A 84 -24.86 10.98 0.47
C ASP A 84 -24.18 11.24 -0.90
N ASP A 85 -23.77 10.16 -1.56
CA ASP A 85 -23.06 10.19 -2.85
C ASP A 85 -21.75 11.01 -2.83
N ARG A 86 -21.06 11.03 -1.70
CA ARG A 86 -19.80 11.76 -1.51
C ARG A 86 -18.80 10.94 -0.68
N PRO A 87 -17.51 10.98 -1.05
CA PRO A 87 -16.46 10.41 -0.21
C PRO A 87 -16.28 11.23 1.06
N GLU A 88 -16.52 10.64 2.22
CA GLU A 88 -16.28 11.23 3.53
C GLU A 88 -15.13 10.53 4.24
N ILE A 89 -14.24 11.32 4.82
CA ILE A 89 -13.14 10.79 5.64
C ILE A 89 -13.69 10.44 7.02
N PHE A 90 -13.72 9.16 7.37
CA PHE A 90 -14.10 8.70 8.71
C PHE A 90 -12.90 8.50 9.65
N ALA A 91 -11.69 8.34 9.09
CA ALA A 91 -10.45 8.29 9.85
C ALA A 91 -9.29 8.80 9.01
N SER A 92 -8.34 9.49 9.64
CA SER A 92 -7.13 9.95 8.99
C SER A 92 -5.91 9.80 9.90
N MET A 93 -4.73 9.61 9.29
CA MET A 93 -3.44 9.58 9.95
C MET A 93 -2.50 10.63 9.37
N ILE A 94 -3.00 11.85 9.27
CA ILE A 94 -2.21 12.99 8.86
C ILE A 94 -1.63 13.63 10.11
N PRO A 95 -0.30 13.79 10.22
CA PRO A 95 0.29 14.55 11.30
C PRO A 95 -0.17 16.01 11.22
N ASP A 96 -0.13 16.71 12.32
CA ASP A 96 -0.28 18.17 12.30
C ASP A 96 0.90 18.82 11.56
N GLN A 97 0.84 20.12 11.39
CA GLN A 97 1.86 20.87 10.65
C GLN A 97 3.26 20.71 11.29
N GLU A 98 3.36 20.69 12.60
CA GLU A 98 4.63 20.52 13.31
C GLU A 98 5.21 19.11 13.07
N GLY A 99 4.38 18.08 13.20
CA GLY A 99 4.75 16.71 12.93
C GLY A 99 5.17 16.48 11.47
N LEU A 100 4.47 17.10 10.51
CA LEU A 100 4.83 17.01 9.10
C LEU A 100 6.19 17.67 8.83
N LEU A 101 6.42 18.88 9.34
CA LEU A 101 7.71 19.57 9.21
C LEU A 101 8.84 18.76 9.85
N LYS A 102 8.58 18.09 10.95
CA LYS A 102 9.57 17.23 11.62
C LYS A 102 9.94 16.02 10.74
N ILE A 103 8.97 15.43 10.03
CA ILE A 103 9.25 14.37 9.04
C ILE A 103 10.14 14.94 7.92
N HIS A 104 9.85 16.16 7.43
CA HIS A 104 10.65 16.82 6.39
C HIS A 104 12.09 17.03 6.83
N ASP A 105 12.31 17.52 8.06
CA ASP A 105 13.65 17.72 8.63
C ASP A 105 14.42 16.41 8.74
N ILE A 106 13.76 15.34 9.21
CA ILE A 106 14.35 14.01 9.29
C ILE A 106 14.74 13.50 7.90
N CYS A 107 13.86 13.62 6.90
CA CYS A 107 14.17 13.18 5.53
C CYS A 107 15.29 13.99 4.90
N TYR A 108 15.34 15.30 5.16
CA TYR A 108 16.45 16.13 4.73
C TYR A 108 17.78 15.70 5.40
N ALA A 109 17.76 15.40 6.69
CA ALA A 109 18.95 14.90 7.40
C ALA A 109 19.42 13.54 6.86
N ILE A 110 18.49 12.64 6.49
CA ILE A 110 18.82 11.37 5.84
C ILE A 110 19.46 11.62 4.48
N HIS A 111 18.87 12.48 3.64
CA HIS A 111 19.41 12.86 2.34
C HIS A 111 20.85 13.41 2.48
N VAL A 112 21.06 14.33 3.39
CA VAL A 112 22.40 14.90 3.67
C VAL A 112 23.38 13.80 4.09
N LYS A 113 22.97 12.89 4.99
CA LYS A 113 23.80 11.77 5.44
C LYS A 113 24.17 10.85 4.27
N LEU A 114 23.21 10.46 3.43
CA LEU A 114 23.44 9.59 2.29
C LEU A 114 24.44 10.22 1.30
N LEU A 115 24.31 11.53 1.06
CA LEU A 115 25.24 12.24 0.19
C LEU A 115 26.65 12.37 0.79
N TRP A 116 26.77 12.80 2.06
CA TRP A 116 28.05 13.09 2.69
C TRP A 116 28.84 11.84 3.09
N GLU A 117 28.17 10.86 3.68
CA GLU A 117 28.87 9.69 4.24
C GLU A 117 29.00 8.57 3.21
N TYR A 118 28.04 8.45 2.28
CA TYR A 118 27.99 7.36 1.31
C TYR A 118 28.21 7.82 -0.14
N GLY A 119 28.20 9.13 -0.41
CA GLY A 119 28.27 9.67 -1.78
C GLY A 119 27.06 9.33 -2.64
N LEU A 120 25.97 8.83 -2.02
CA LEU A 120 24.76 8.44 -2.72
C LEU A 120 23.87 9.68 -2.97
N LYS A 121 23.65 9.98 -4.24
CA LYS A 121 22.74 11.06 -4.64
C LYS A 121 21.29 10.60 -4.52
N THR A 122 20.49 11.42 -3.93
CA THR A 122 19.05 11.18 -3.72
C THR A 122 18.25 12.44 -3.99
N ASP A 123 16.94 12.32 -4.16
CA ASP A 123 15.99 13.43 -4.20
C ASP A 123 14.89 13.20 -3.17
N ILE A 124 14.17 14.27 -2.78
CA ILE A 124 13.12 14.18 -1.74
C ILE A 124 11.79 14.65 -2.30
N VAL A 125 10.78 13.80 -2.18
CA VAL A 125 9.40 14.13 -2.52
C VAL A 125 8.64 14.48 -1.24
N PHE A 126 8.41 15.77 -1.01
CA PHE A 126 7.72 16.31 0.16
C PHE A 126 6.19 16.36 0.03
N SER A 127 5.64 16.10 -1.14
CA SER A 127 4.22 16.34 -1.45
C SER A 127 3.23 15.33 -0.84
N ARG A 128 3.67 14.47 0.06
CA ARG A 128 2.80 13.49 0.72
C ARG A 128 2.30 14.02 2.06
N PRO A 129 1.03 13.73 2.44
CA PRO A 129 0.43 14.33 3.63
C PRO A 129 0.92 13.74 4.97
N ASN A 130 1.51 12.54 4.96
CA ASN A 130 1.85 11.79 6.17
C ASN A 130 3.24 11.14 6.15
N TYR A 131 4.00 11.29 5.06
CA TYR A 131 5.35 10.74 4.90
C TYR A 131 6.11 11.48 3.80
N CYS A 132 7.42 11.28 3.73
CA CYS A 132 8.24 11.68 2.58
C CYS A 132 8.78 10.46 1.85
N LYS A 133 9.11 10.63 0.57
CA LYS A 133 9.87 9.66 -0.22
C LYS A 133 11.27 10.22 -0.48
N ILE A 134 12.28 9.39 -0.28
CA ILE A 134 13.65 9.67 -0.71
C ILE A 134 13.91 8.79 -1.93
N ASP A 135 14.08 9.40 -3.09
CA ASP A 135 14.39 8.72 -4.34
C ASP A 135 15.87 8.28 -4.30
N LEU A 136 16.08 6.97 -4.34
CA LEU A 136 17.41 6.34 -4.30
C LEU A 136 17.98 6.11 -5.71
N MET A 137 17.19 6.36 -6.74
CA MET A 137 17.47 6.01 -8.12
C MET A 137 17.45 7.23 -9.05
N VAL A 138 17.82 8.41 -8.53
CA VAL A 138 17.76 9.70 -9.28
C VAL A 138 18.62 9.72 -10.55
N GLU A 139 19.66 8.90 -10.63
CA GLU A 139 20.52 8.80 -11.81
C GLU A 139 20.05 7.72 -12.79
N ASN A 140 18.94 7.03 -12.49
CA ASN A 140 18.37 5.97 -13.31
C ASN A 140 16.99 6.36 -13.83
N ASP A 141 16.87 6.43 -15.14
CA ASP A 141 15.59 6.72 -15.79
C ASP A 141 14.75 5.43 -15.87
N ARG A 142 13.69 5.36 -15.06
CA ARG A 142 12.67 4.30 -15.15
C ARG A 142 11.60 4.60 -16.19
N GLY A 143 11.63 5.79 -16.80
CA GLY A 143 10.53 6.26 -17.63
C GLY A 143 9.21 6.30 -16.85
N ASP A 144 8.11 5.94 -17.51
CA ASP A 144 6.76 5.90 -16.92
C ASP A 144 6.42 4.57 -16.21
N GLN A 145 7.41 3.73 -15.90
CA GLN A 145 7.16 2.45 -15.23
C GLN A 145 6.67 2.68 -13.79
N LEU A 146 5.45 2.22 -13.52
CA LEU A 146 4.78 2.36 -12.22
C LEU A 146 5.06 1.19 -11.27
N PHE A 147 5.41 0.03 -11.81
CA PHE A 147 5.55 -1.22 -11.06
C PHE A 147 7.00 -1.68 -11.00
N MET A 148 7.33 -2.37 -9.90
CA MET A 148 8.63 -3.00 -9.71
C MET A 148 8.82 -4.14 -10.73
N GLN A 149 9.98 -4.13 -11.39
CA GLN A 149 10.42 -5.24 -12.24
C GLN A 149 11.41 -6.11 -11.46
N GLY A 150 11.47 -7.40 -11.76
CA GLY A 150 12.24 -8.36 -10.98
C GLY A 150 13.74 -8.10 -10.86
N ASP A 151 14.33 -7.30 -11.78
CA ASP A 151 15.74 -6.91 -11.78
C ASP A 151 16.02 -5.56 -11.07
N GLU A 152 15.01 -4.75 -10.80
CA GLU A 152 15.19 -3.41 -10.23
C GLU A 152 15.69 -3.45 -8.78
N VAL A 153 15.23 -4.40 -8.00
CA VAL A 153 15.69 -4.57 -6.60
C VAL A 153 17.17 -4.96 -6.59
N GLU A 154 17.57 -5.88 -7.47
CA GLU A 154 18.97 -6.29 -7.55
C GLU A 154 19.84 -5.13 -8.05
N HIS A 155 19.36 -4.35 -9.00
CA HIS A 155 20.06 -3.15 -9.46
C HIS A 155 20.23 -2.12 -8.34
N LEU A 156 19.19 -1.86 -7.55
CA LEU A 156 19.28 -0.99 -6.39
C LEU A 156 20.28 -1.53 -5.35
N ARG A 157 20.27 -2.84 -5.07
CA ARG A 157 21.26 -3.45 -4.15
C ARG A 157 22.69 -3.22 -4.62
N GLN A 158 22.95 -3.36 -5.92
CA GLN A 158 24.29 -3.11 -6.48
C GLN A 158 24.71 -1.64 -6.31
N ILE A 159 23.79 -0.70 -6.52
CA ILE A 159 24.04 0.73 -6.27
C ILE A 159 24.37 0.96 -4.80
N LEU A 160 23.54 0.46 -3.88
CA LEU A 160 23.77 0.62 -2.46
C LEU A 160 25.12 0.07 -2.01
N LYS A 161 25.48 -1.12 -2.51
CA LYS A 161 26.77 -1.74 -2.21
C LYS A 161 27.95 -0.93 -2.76
N GLN A 162 27.85 -0.36 -3.97
CA GLN A 162 28.86 0.52 -4.55
C GLN A 162 29.11 1.76 -3.69
N HIS A 163 28.08 2.19 -2.93
CA HIS A 163 28.14 3.31 -2.01
C HIS A 163 28.45 2.90 -0.56
N GLY A 164 28.81 1.62 -0.30
CA GLY A 164 29.18 1.13 1.03
C GLY A 164 28.01 0.85 1.95
N ILE A 165 26.78 0.75 1.43
CA ILE A 165 25.58 0.30 2.16
C ILE A 165 25.47 -1.22 1.95
N GLU A 166 26.22 -1.97 2.74
CA GLU A 166 26.44 -3.41 2.52
C GLU A 166 25.22 -4.27 2.87
N SER A 167 24.43 -3.85 3.87
CA SER A 167 23.24 -4.56 4.32
C SER A 167 21.96 -4.15 3.57
N GLY A 168 22.09 -3.42 2.45
CA GLY A 168 21.01 -3.12 1.53
C GLY A 168 19.90 -2.25 2.11
N LEU A 169 18.66 -2.61 1.82
CA LEU A 169 17.45 -1.83 2.19
C LEU A 169 17.23 -1.80 3.71
N LYS A 170 17.55 -2.87 4.42
CA LYS A 170 17.45 -2.91 5.89
C LYS A 170 18.36 -1.89 6.55
N GLU A 171 19.56 -1.65 6.00
CA GLU A 171 20.48 -0.62 6.50
C GLU A 171 19.89 0.78 6.31
N LEU A 172 19.26 1.04 5.16
CA LEU A 172 18.58 2.31 4.90
C LEU A 172 17.43 2.55 5.89
N ILE A 173 16.64 1.53 6.15
CA ILE A 173 15.56 1.59 7.16
C ILE A 173 16.15 1.93 8.53
N GLY A 174 17.24 1.24 8.94
CA GLY A 174 17.94 1.52 10.19
C GLY A 174 18.51 2.95 10.24
N ILE A 175 19.05 3.46 9.15
CA ILE A 175 19.52 4.86 9.05
C ILE A 175 18.35 5.82 9.29
N ALA A 176 17.19 5.56 8.69
CA ALA A 176 16.01 6.41 8.84
C ALA A 176 15.50 6.42 10.29
N GLU A 177 15.37 5.25 10.90
CA GLU A 177 14.90 5.11 12.30
C GLU A 177 15.85 5.78 13.29
N GLN A 178 17.16 5.54 13.17
CA GLN A 178 18.19 6.19 13.99
C GLN A 178 18.20 7.71 13.80
N THR A 179 17.96 8.18 12.59
CA THR A 179 17.87 9.63 12.33
C THR A 179 16.64 10.21 13.02
N GLY A 180 15.50 9.54 12.93
CA GLY A 180 14.28 9.94 13.64
C GLY A 180 14.51 10.03 15.16
N GLU A 181 15.18 9.06 15.77
CA GLU A 181 15.52 9.07 17.19
C GLU A 181 16.35 10.29 17.59
N LYS A 182 17.32 10.69 16.76
CA LYS A 182 18.15 11.89 17.01
C LYS A 182 17.31 13.18 17.01
N PHE A 183 16.21 13.20 16.25
CA PHE A 183 15.23 14.30 16.24
C PHE A 183 14.16 14.16 17.33
N GLY A 184 14.28 13.15 18.21
CA GLY A 184 13.28 12.87 19.24
C GLY A 184 11.94 12.43 18.68
N GLN A 185 11.92 11.85 17.47
CA GLN A 185 10.74 11.38 16.78
C GLN A 185 10.91 9.92 16.35
N ARG A 186 10.04 9.05 16.86
CA ARG A 186 9.93 7.71 16.28
C ARG A 186 9.35 7.81 14.90
N VAL A 187 10.10 7.37 13.91
CA VAL A 187 9.64 7.24 12.53
C VAL A 187 9.52 5.77 12.15
N SER A 188 8.77 5.54 11.12
CA SER A 188 8.67 4.25 10.49
C SER A 188 9.11 4.39 9.04
N ALA A 189 10.01 3.52 8.63
CA ALA A 189 10.56 3.54 7.29
C ALA A 189 10.24 2.24 6.53
N THR A 190 10.00 2.37 5.23
CA THR A 190 9.85 1.25 4.31
C THR A 190 10.59 1.54 3.02
N CYS A 191 11.00 0.50 2.32
CA CYS A 191 11.64 0.63 1.01
C CYS A 191 10.84 -0.13 -0.05
N ASP A 192 10.88 0.41 -1.26
CA ASP A 192 10.63 -0.33 -2.48
C ASP A 192 11.90 -0.33 -3.36
N ALA A 193 11.80 -0.75 -4.61
CA ALA A 193 12.95 -0.78 -5.52
C ALA A 193 13.47 0.62 -5.95
N LYS A 194 12.81 1.68 -5.51
CA LYS A 194 13.18 3.06 -5.88
C LYS A 194 13.24 4.00 -4.68
N TYR A 195 12.32 3.86 -3.73
CA TYR A 195 12.12 4.85 -2.68
C TYR A 195 12.39 4.28 -1.29
N LEU A 196 13.07 5.06 -0.47
CA LEU A 196 12.97 4.97 0.99
C LEU A 196 11.85 5.92 1.43
N GLU A 197 10.84 5.38 2.08
CA GLU A 197 9.68 6.11 2.54
C GLU A 197 9.70 6.23 4.04
N VAL A 198 9.61 7.46 4.54
CA VAL A 198 9.76 7.78 5.97
C VAL A 198 8.56 8.56 6.45
N GLY A 199 7.87 8.04 7.45
CA GLY A 199 6.70 8.65 8.07
C GLY A 199 6.64 8.42 9.57
N ILE A 200 5.68 9.03 10.25
CA ILE A 200 5.43 8.81 11.68
C ILE A 200 4.78 7.45 11.92
N SER A 201 4.02 6.97 10.94
CA SER A 201 3.39 5.66 10.95
C SER A 201 3.80 4.86 9.74
N CYS A 202 4.14 3.59 9.94
CA CYS A 202 4.27 2.68 8.81
C CYS A 202 2.92 2.23 8.26
N LYS A 203 2.96 1.65 7.05
CA LYS A 203 1.82 0.94 6.49
C LYS A 203 1.28 -0.15 7.44
N SER A 204 2.13 -0.80 8.24
CA SER A 204 1.73 -1.83 9.21
C SER A 204 0.91 -1.30 10.40
N GLU A 205 1.05 -0.03 10.72
CA GLU A 205 0.19 0.66 11.69
C GLU A 205 -0.97 1.34 10.99
N VAL A 206 -0.90 1.39 9.69
CA VAL A 206 -1.91 1.98 8.86
C VAL A 206 -3.09 1.06 8.83
N LYS A 207 -3.89 1.49 9.35
CA LYS A 207 -5.22 1.37 9.73
C LYS A 207 -6.34 1.24 8.67
N PRO A 208 -6.16 1.15 7.34
CA PRO A 208 -7.29 0.70 6.57
C PRO A 208 -7.77 -0.65 7.06
N ALA A 209 -6.82 -1.55 7.35
CA ALA A 209 -7.16 -2.83 7.97
C ALA A 209 -7.63 -2.67 9.42
N LYS A 210 -7.14 -1.69 10.18
CA LYS A 210 -7.54 -1.49 11.59
C LYS A 210 -8.87 -0.76 11.70
N ASP A 211 -9.06 0.32 10.98
CA ASP A 211 -10.26 1.15 11.10
C ASP A 211 -11.42 0.53 10.32
N ALA A 212 -11.16 -0.10 9.16
CA ALA A 212 -12.12 -0.96 8.52
C ALA A 212 -12.41 -2.20 9.37
N ALA A 213 -11.40 -2.83 10.02
CA ALA A 213 -11.65 -3.94 10.92
C ALA A 213 -12.45 -3.52 12.17
N GLU A 214 -12.31 -2.30 12.68
CA GLU A 214 -13.14 -1.79 13.78
C GLU A 214 -14.56 -1.47 13.32
N LEU A 215 -14.75 -0.87 12.14
CA LEU A 215 -16.04 -0.72 11.50
C LEU A 215 -16.72 -2.06 11.24
N LEU A 216 -16.00 -3.00 10.65
CA LEU A 216 -16.50 -4.33 10.33
C LEU A 216 -16.78 -5.16 11.57
N LYS A 217 -16.03 -4.96 12.65
CA LYS A 217 -16.29 -5.58 13.95
C LYS A 217 -17.61 -5.12 14.56
N ALA A 218 -18.00 -3.86 14.36
CA ALA A 218 -19.32 -3.36 14.77
C ALA A 218 -20.46 -4.06 14.01
N GLU A 219 -20.19 -4.56 12.79
CA GLU A 219 -21.11 -5.37 11.99
C GLU A 219 -20.97 -6.90 12.22
N GLY A 220 -20.14 -7.31 13.18
CA GLY A 220 -19.91 -8.74 13.48
C GLY A 220 -19.04 -9.46 12.46
N ILE A 221 -18.24 -8.74 11.67
CA ILE A 221 -17.27 -9.30 10.71
C ILE A 221 -15.93 -9.44 11.42
N THR A 222 -15.35 -10.64 11.37
CA THR A 222 -14.02 -10.94 11.93
C THR A 222 -12.97 -11.11 10.83
N ALA A 223 -11.70 -11.17 11.18
CA ALA A 223 -10.64 -11.41 10.20
C ALA A 223 -10.83 -12.71 9.43
N GLU A 224 -11.37 -13.74 10.06
CA GLU A 224 -11.68 -15.03 9.42
C GLU A 224 -12.74 -14.91 8.30
N ASP A 225 -13.60 -13.89 8.35
CA ASP A 225 -14.59 -13.58 7.32
C ASP A 225 -14.00 -12.76 6.16
N CYS A 226 -12.70 -12.41 6.22
CA CYS A 226 -12.05 -11.49 5.30
C CYS A 226 -11.07 -12.20 4.35
N SER A 227 -10.94 -11.64 3.13
CA SER A 227 -9.82 -11.94 2.24
C SER A 227 -9.05 -10.67 1.87
N PHE A 228 -7.74 -10.83 1.62
CA PHE A 228 -6.79 -9.75 1.34
C PHE A 228 -6.04 -10.08 0.04
N TRP A 229 -6.06 -9.14 -0.91
CA TRP A 229 -5.57 -9.36 -2.27
C TRP A 229 -4.59 -8.27 -2.69
N GLY A 230 -3.49 -8.67 -3.31
CA GLY A 230 -2.48 -7.76 -3.81
C GLY A 230 -1.58 -8.42 -4.84
N ASP A 231 -0.70 -7.64 -5.47
CA ASP A 231 0.33 -8.10 -6.40
C ASP A 231 1.76 -7.81 -5.91
N GLU A 232 1.90 -7.16 -4.75
CA GLU A 232 3.19 -6.80 -4.14
C GLU A 232 3.41 -7.48 -2.78
N PHE A 233 3.21 -8.80 -2.66
CA PHE A 233 3.57 -9.58 -1.45
C PHE A 233 4.98 -10.17 -1.51
N VAL A 234 5.67 -10.09 -2.63
CA VAL A 234 6.99 -10.71 -2.84
C VAL A 234 8.04 -10.17 -1.88
N GLU A 235 8.95 -11.03 -1.45
CA GLU A 235 10.13 -10.66 -0.67
C GLU A 235 11.08 -9.80 -1.52
N ILE A 236 11.27 -8.56 -1.12
CA ILE A 236 12.18 -7.61 -1.78
C ILE A 236 13.61 -7.84 -1.30
N GLU A 237 13.78 -8.10 -0.01
CA GLU A 237 15.02 -8.46 0.65
C GLU A 237 14.68 -9.39 1.82
N HIS A 238 15.63 -10.16 2.35
CA HIS A 238 15.37 -11.13 3.42
C HIS A 238 14.49 -10.53 4.54
N GLU A 239 13.30 -11.10 4.76
CA GLU A 239 12.27 -10.62 5.69
C GLU A 239 11.75 -9.19 5.44
N LEU A 240 11.99 -8.63 4.29
CA LEU A 240 11.40 -7.37 3.84
C LEU A 240 10.54 -7.65 2.61
N TYR A 241 9.25 -7.47 2.75
CA TYR A 241 8.27 -7.79 1.73
C TYR A 241 7.68 -6.53 1.10
N GLY A 242 7.10 -6.70 -0.09
CA GLY A 242 6.43 -5.63 -0.82
C GLY A 242 5.23 -5.04 -0.09
N SER A 243 4.66 -4.02 -0.70
CA SER A 243 3.74 -3.11 -0.03
C SER A 243 2.43 -3.74 0.46
N ASP A 244 1.95 -4.80 -0.19
CA ASP A 244 0.72 -5.47 0.20
C ASP A 244 0.87 -6.35 1.44
N SER A 245 2.10 -6.72 1.77
CA SER A 245 2.39 -7.44 3.01
C SER A 245 1.99 -6.64 4.28
N PHE A 246 1.84 -5.33 4.18
CA PHE A 246 1.37 -4.50 5.28
C PHE A 246 -0.12 -4.71 5.61
N MET A 247 -0.88 -5.35 4.73
CA MET A 247 -2.22 -5.84 5.07
C MET A 247 -2.17 -7.02 6.06
N TYR A 248 -1.03 -7.73 6.16
CA TYR A 248 -0.81 -8.81 7.11
C TYR A 248 -0.37 -8.27 8.46
N THR A 249 -1.27 -8.24 9.43
CA THR A 249 -1.07 -7.72 10.78
C THR A 249 -1.59 -8.71 11.81
N GLU A 250 -1.27 -8.51 13.08
CA GLU A 250 -1.83 -9.29 14.18
C GLU A 250 -3.38 -9.31 14.19
N LYS A 251 -4.02 -8.26 13.64
CA LYS A 251 -5.48 -8.16 13.57
C LYS A 251 -6.10 -8.83 12.36
N SER A 252 -5.36 -8.95 11.27
CA SER A 252 -5.83 -9.51 9.99
C SER A 252 -5.35 -10.94 9.74
N LYS A 253 -4.35 -11.42 10.48
CA LYS A 253 -3.65 -12.69 10.21
C LYS A 253 -4.54 -13.95 10.20
N ALA A 254 -5.74 -13.89 10.78
CA ALA A 254 -6.71 -14.98 10.71
C ALA A 254 -7.50 -15.00 9.38
N GLY A 255 -7.34 -14.00 8.52
CA GLY A 255 -7.93 -13.95 7.20
C GLY A 255 -7.16 -14.73 6.15
N ASP A 256 -7.68 -14.78 4.93
CA ASP A 256 -7.03 -15.42 3.80
C ASP A 256 -6.31 -14.37 2.93
N PHE A 257 -5.04 -14.61 2.58
CA PHE A 257 -4.21 -13.71 1.79
C PHE A 257 -3.87 -14.32 0.43
N PHE A 258 -3.95 -13.52 -0.63
CA PHE A 258 -3.76 -13.96 -2.01
C PHE A 258 -2.88 -12.98 -2.79
N ASP A 259 -1.85 -13.51 -3.42
CA ASP A 259 -0.98 -12.79 -4.33
C ASP A 259 -1.32 -13.15 -5.77
N VAL A 260 -1.65 -12.14 -6.57
CA VAL A 260 -1.96 -12.30 -7.99
C VAL A 260 -0.78 -12.01 -8.92
N SER A 261 0.37 -11.59 -8.38
CA SER A 261 1.54 -11.31 -9.22
C SER A 261 2.11 -12.57 -9.86
N ALA A 262 2.78 -12.37 -10.98
CA ALA A 262 3.56 -13.41 -11.65
C ALA A 262 5.04 -13.43 -11.22
N ILE A 263 5.44 -12.54 -10.29
CA ILE A 263 6.83 -12.42 -9.85
C ILE A 263 7.21 -13.62 -9.00
N GLU A 264 8.31 -14.29 -9.34
CA GLU A 264 8.87 -15.38 -8.54
C GLU A 264 9.53 -14.83 -7.27
N GLY A 265 9.49 -15.57 -6.17
CA GLY A 265 10.13 -15.22 -4.91
C GLY A 265 9.33 -15.65 -3.69
N ASN A 266 9.87 -15.42 -2.51
CA ASN A 266 9.22 -15.76 -1.25
C ASN A 266 8.05 -14.79 -0.96
N ARG A 267 7.11 -15.25 -0.15
CA ARG A 267 6.00 -14.47 0.42
C ARG A 267 5.89 -14.76 1.91
N PRO A 268 5.21 -13.91 2.69
CA PRO A 268 4.80 -14.31 4.05
C PRO A 268 4.05 -15.64 4.01
N GLU A 269 4.27 -16.49 5.02
CA GLU A 269 3.77 -17.89 5.05
C GLU A 269 2.25 -18.03 4.81
N ALA A 270 1.48 -17.03 5.24
CA ALA A 270 0.02 -17.02 5.08
C ALA A 270 -0.46 -16.68 3.66
N VAL A 271 0.41 -16.20 2.78
CA VAL A 271 0.03 -15.70 1.45
C VAL A 271 0.04 -16.82 0.44
N LYS A 272 -1.11 -17.03 -0.20
CA LYS A 272 -1.30 -18.00 -1.29
C LYS A 272 -1.03 -17.33 -2.63
N VAL A 273 -0.04 -17.79 -3.36
CA VAL A 273 0.28 -17.28 -4.70
C VAL A 273 -0.64 -17.92 -5.73
N LEU A 274 -1.40 -17.10 -6.42
CA LEU A 274 -2.32 -17.52 -7.48
C LEU A 274 -1.80 -17.13 -8.86
N GLY A 275 -1.13 -16.00 -8.97
CA GLY A 275 -0.71 -15.43 -10.26
C GLY A 275 -1.90 -14.94 -11.10
N GLY A 276 -1.62 -14.63 -12.36
CA GLY A 276 -2.64 -14.26 -13.34
C GLY A 276 -3.16 -12.82 -13.23
N GLY A 277 -2.62 -12.01 -12.30
CA GLY A 277 -2.89 -10.59 -12.18
C GLY A 277 -4.36 -10.24 -12.00
N VAL A 278 -4.75 -9.13 -12.60
CA VAL A 278 -6.11 -8.56 -12.54
C VAL A 278 -7.19 -9.57 -12.95
N GLU A 279 -6.93 -10.40 -13.97
CA GLU A 279 -7.92 -11.38 -14.44
C GLU A 279 -8.28 -12.39 -13.35
N THR A 280 -7.29 -12.87 -12.59
CA THR A 280 -7.51 -13.80 -11.47
C THR A 280 -8.35 -13.15 -10.38
N PHE A 281 -8.05 -11.91 -10.00
CA PHE A 281 -8.84 -11.20 -8.99
C PHE A 281 -10.28 -10.94 -9.44
N LEU A 282 -10.48 -10.44 -10.66
CA LEU A 282 -11.83 -10.19 -11.18
C LEU A 282 -12.64 -11.48 -11.34
N THR A 283 -12.01 -12.59 -11.71
CA THR A 283 -12.66 -13.90 -11.75
C THR A 283 -13.10 -14.32 -10.35
N PHE A 284 -12.22 -14.17 -9.36
CA PHE A 284 -12.58 -14.42 -7.96
C PHE A 284 -13.79 -13.59 -7.51
N LEU A 285 -13.83 -12.28 -7.79
CA LEU A 285 -14.99 -11.45 -7.42
C LEU A 285 -16.29 -12.00 -8.03
N LYS A 286 -16.26 -12.39 -9.30
CA LYS A 286 -17.42 -12.98 -9.99
C LYS A 286 -17.86 -14.31 -9.37
N GLU A 287 -16.91 -15.13 -8.90
CA GLU A 287 -17.22 -16.39 -8.19
C GLU A 287 -17.77 -16.15 -6.77
N GLN A 288 -17.47 -15.01 -6.16
CA GLN A 288 -17.99 -14.63 -4.85
C GLN A 288 -19.45 -14.12 -4.91
N ALA A 289 -19.86 -13.55 -6.02
CA ALA A 289 -21.24 -13.14 -6.32
C ALA A 289 -22.20 -14.36 -6.57
#